data_433c931c0c5861f23336c046f30a1836
#
_entry.id   433c931c0c5861f23336c046f30a1836
#
_cell.length_a   1.000
_cell.length_b   1.000
_cell.length_c   1.000
_cell.angle_alpha   90.00
_cell.angle_beta   90.00
_cell.angle_gamma   90.00
#
_symmetry.space_group_name_H-M   'P 1'
#
loop_
_entity.id
_entity.type
_entity.pdbx_description
1 polymer ?
#
loop_
_entity_poly.entity_id
_entity_poly.type
_entity_poly.pdbx_seq_one_letter_code
_entity_poly.pdbx_strand_id
1 'polypeptide(L)' 'TYLCMEGPQFSTLAESLTYQQLGYSVIGMTNMPEAKLAREAEICYASVAMVTDFDCWHRDHDAVTVSDIIAVLT' A
#
# COMPACT_ATOMS: atom_id res chain seq x y z
N THR A 1 0.38 7.02 -8.19
CA THR A 1 1.34 7.22 -7.10
C THR A 1 1.16 6.14 -6.03
N TYR A 2 2.24 5.54 -5.64
CA TYR A 2 2.28 4.57 -4.55
C TYR A 2 2.64 5.29 -3.26
N LEU A 3 1.76 5.21 -2.25
CA LEU A 3 2.06 5.70 -0.92
C LEU A 3 2.63 4.55 -0.10
N CYS A 4 3.83 4.72 0.44
CA CYS A 4 4.43 3.74 1.33
C CYS A 4 4.31 4.22 2.77
N MET A 5 3.45 3.57 3.55
CA MET A 5 3.30 3.89 4.96
C MET A 5 4.28 3.09 5.82
N GLU A 6 4.68 3.66 6.93
CA GLU A 6 5.71 3.06 7.77
C GLU A 6 5.22 1.84 8.55
N GLY A 7 3.99 1.87 9.02
CA GLY A 7 3.49 0.84 9.91
C GLY A 7 3.90 1.09 11.35
N PRO A 8 3.87 0.08 12.21
CA PRO A 8 3.59 -1.34 11.94
C PRO A 8 2.11 -1.69 11.73
N GLN A 9 1.21 -0.74 11.94
CA GLN A 9 -0.22 -0.98 11.76
C GLN A 9 -0.69 -0.56 10.36
N PHE A 10 -1.86 -1.06 9.96
CA PHE A 10 -2.55 -0.54 8.79
C PHE A 10 -3.08 0.86 9.08
N SER A 11 -3.33 1.64 8.03
CA SER A 11 -3.82 3.00 8.17
C SER A 11 -5.20 3.06 8.84
N THR A 12 -5.42 4.13 9.61
CA THR A 12 -6.75 4.44 10.12
C THR A 12 -7.64 4.97 8.99
N LEU A 13 -8.96 4.98 9.22
CA LEU A 13 -9.89 5.53 8.24
C LEU A 13 -9.57 7.00 7.91
N ALA A 14 -9.23 7.80 8.92
CA ALA A 14 -8.88 9.20 8.72
C ALA A 14 -7.63 9.36 7.84
N GLU A 15 -6.61 8.53 8.06
CA GLU A 15 -5.42 8.51 7.22
C GLU A 15 -5.75 8.14 5.78
N SER A 16 -6.53 7.07 5.59
CA SER A 16 -6.90 6.59 4.27
C SER A 16 -7.71 7.61 3.49
N LEU A 17 -8.64 8.30 4.13
CA LEU A 17 -9.42 9.37 3.49
C LEU A 17 -8.53 10.55 3.09
N THR A 18 -7.55 10.89 3.92
CA THR A 18 -6.58 11.93 3.61
C THR A 18 -5.74 11.56 2.39
N TYR A 19 -5.25 10.34 2.34
CA TYR A 19 -4.45 9.84 1.21
C TYR A 19 -5.26 9.84 -0.08
N GLN A 20 -6.53 9.47 -0.01
CA GLN A 20 -7.43 9.50 -1.16
C GLN A 20 -7.60 10.92 -1.70
N GLN A 21 -7.77 11.91 -0.83
CA GLN A 21 -7.88 13.32 -1.21
C GLN A 21 -6.62 13.84 -1.89
N LEU A 22 -5.46 13.33 -1.50
CA LEU A 22 -4.18 13.70 -2.11
C LEU A 22 -3.98 13.06 -3.48
N GLY A 23 -4.86 12.16 -3.90
CA GLY A 23 -4.82 11.56 -5.23
C GLY A 23 -3.86 10.39 -5.36
N TYR A 24 -3.48 9.77 -4.28
CA TYR A 24 -2.62 8.58 -4.32
C TYR A 24 -3.40 7.38 -4.85
N SER A 25 -2.76 6.58 -5.69
CA SER A 25 -3.42 5.50 -6.42
C SER A 25 -3.45 4.19 -5.65
N VAL A 26 -2.35 3.84 -4.99
CA VAL A 26 -2.21 2.61 -4.22
C VAL A 26 -1.45 2.89 -2.94
N ILE A 27 -1.62 2.00 -1.97
CA ILE A 27 -0.95 2.09 -0.67
C ILE A 27 -0.33 0.74 -0.31
N GLY A 28 0.84 0.79 0.27
CA GLY A 28 1.52 -0.39 0.79
C GLY A 28 2.53 0.01 1.85
N MET A 29 3.36 -0.93 2.27
CA MET A 29 4.26 -0.73 3.41
C MET A 29 5.70 -1.16 3.10
N THR A 30 5.99 -1.60 1.87
CA THR A 30 7.25 -2.32 1.61
C THR A 30 8.19 -1.67 0.61
N ASN A 31 7.77 -0.64 -0.12
CA ASN A 31 8.61 -0.04 -1.17
C ASN A 31 9.71 0.88 -0.63
N MET A 32 9.64 1.25 0.61
CA MET A 32 10.70 2.03 1.27
C MET A 32 11.29 1.23 2.41
N PRO A 33 12.59 1.26 2.60
CA PRO A 33 13.60 2.11 1.93
C PRO A 33 14.12 1.57 0.59
N GLU A 34 13.60 0.44 0.10
CA GLU A 34 14.14 -0.22 -1.10
C GLU A 34 14.22 0.71 -2.32
N ALA A 35 13.17 1.48 -2.58
CA ALA A 35 13.15 2.41 -3.70
C ALA A 35 14.22 3.49 -3.58
N LYS A 36 14.45 3.99 -2.37
CA LYS A 36 15.50 4.98 -2.10
C LYS A 36 16.88 4.40 -2.31
N LEU A 37 17.10 3.19 -1.82
CA LEU A 37 18.38 2.51 -1.94
C LEU A 37 18.69 2.15 -3.39
N ALA A 38 17.68 1.74 -4.16
CA ALA A 38 17.83 1.46 -5.58
C ALA A 38 18.23 2.73 -6.33
N ARG A 39 17.62 3.86 -6.02
CA ARG A 39 17.97 5.14 -6.64
C ARG A 39 19.41 5.55 -6.32
N GLU A 40 19.82 5.37 -5.08
CA GLU A 40 21.18 5.67 -4.64
C GLU A 40 22.20 4.81 -5.38
N ALA A 41 21.87 3.55 -5.64
CA ALA A 41 22.73 2.63 -6.38
C ALA A 41 22.58 2.73 -7.90
N GLU A 42 21.78 3.68 -8.40
CA GLU A 42 21.50 3.86 -9.83
C GLU A 42 20.87 2.62 -10.48
N ILE A 43 20.01 1.92 -9.74
CA ILE A 43 19.28 0.74 -10.20
C ILE A 43 17.87 1.17 -10.60
N CYS A 44 17.41 0.73 -11.77
CA CYS A 44 16.02 0.91 -12.17
C CYS A 44 15.13 0.06 -11.27
N TYR A 45 14.05 0.66 -10.75
CA TYR A 45 13.17 0.02 -9.77
C TYR A 45 11.72 0.19 -10.20
N ALA A 46 10.98 -0.91 -10.16
CA ALA A 46 9.55 -0.90 -10.44
C ALA A 46 8.86 -1.93 -9.57
N SER A 47 7.59 -1.68 -9.26
CA SER A 47 6.79 -2.57 -8.42
C SER A 47 5.67 -3.22 -9.21
N VAL A 48 5.47 -4.52 -8.96
CA VAL A 48 4.26 -5.22 -9.41
C VAL A 48 3.40 -5.43 -8.16
N ALA A 49 2.26 -4.76 -8.12
CA ALA A 49 1.39 -4.77 -6.95
C ALA A 49 0.28 -5.80 -7.10
N MET A 50 0.17 -6.72 -6.12
CA MET A 50 -0.95 -7.63 -6.00
C MET A 50 -1.96 -7.00 -5.05
N VAL A 51 -3.00 -6.35 -5.61
CA VAL A 51 -3.98 -5.60 -4.82
C VAL A 51 -4.91 -6.56 -4.10
N THR A 52 -5.03 -6.39 -2.78
CA THR A 52 -5.81 -7.28 -1.92
C THR A 52 -7.14 -6.68 -1.47
N ASP A 53 -7.25 -5.34 -1.43
CA ASP A 53 -8.46 -4.67 -0.95
C ASP A 53 -8.52 -3.21 -1.44
N PHE A 54 -9.62 -2.54 -1.13
CA PHE A 54 -9.80 -1.10 -1.41
C PHE A 54 -9.42 -0.21 -0.23
N ASP A 55 -8.66 -0.75 0.73
CA ASP A 55 -8.37 -0.06 1.98
C ASP A 55 -9.63 0.16 2.82
N CYS A 56 -9.48 0.69 4.02
CA CYS A 56 -10.59 0.80 4.97
C CYS A 56 -11.59 1.90 4.64
N TRP A 57 -11.31 2.75 3.64
CA TRP A 57 -12.24 3.81 3.25
C TRP A 57 -13.42 3.32 2.40
N HIS A 58 -13.32 2.14 1.81
CA HIS A 58 -14.35 1.62 0.91
C HIS A 58 -15.48 0.96 1.71
N ARG A 59 -16.70 1.51 1.57
CA ARG A 59 -17.84 1.12 2.41
C ARG A 59 -18.33 -0.30 2.20
N ASP A 60 -18.15 -0.84 1.00
CA ASP A 60 -18.66 -2.16 0.62
C ASP A 60 -17.67 -3.28 0.91
N HIS A 61 -16.54 -2.98 1.53
CA HIS A 61 -15.49 -3.93 1.81
C HIS A 61 -15.05 -3.83 3.27
N ASP A 62 -14.84 -4.98 3.90
CA ASP A 62 -14.25 -5.06 5.24
C ASP A 62 -12.75 -4.77 5.18
N ALA A 63 -12.17 -4.52 6.34
CA ALA A 63 -10.72 -4.41 6.45
C ALA A 63 -10.04 -5.70 6.01
N VAL A 64 -8.85 -5.58 5.41
CA VAL A 64 -8.09 -6.73 4.94
C VAL A 64 -7.70 -7.66 6.09
N THR A 65 -7.81 -8.97 5.87
CA THR A 65 -7.35 -10.00 6.79
C THR A 65 -6.16 -10.74 6.18
N VAL A 66 -5.45 -11.51 7.01
CA VAL A 66 -4.37 -12.37 6.52
C VAL A 66 -4.88 -13.38 5.51
N SER A 67 -6.09 -13.90 5.71
CA SER A 67 -6.72 -14.83 4.77
C SER A 67 -6.95 -14.19 3.40
N ASP A 68 -7.38 -12.93 3.37
CA ASP A 68 -7.58 -12.20 2.12
C ASP A 68 -6.26 -12.02 1.37
N ILE A 69 -5.19 -11.70 2.08
CA ILE A 69 -3.86 -11.54 1.48
C ILE A 69 -3.39 -12.87 0.88
N ILE A 70 -3.54 -13.96 1.60
CA ILE A 70 -3.15 -15.29 1.15
C ILE A 70 -3.94 -15.68 -0.10
N ALA A 71 -5.25 -15.39 -0.12
CA ALA A 71 -6.10 -15.70 -1.26
C ALA A 71 -5.63 -15.00 -2.54
N VAL A 72 -5.17 -13.76 -2.46
CA VAL A 72 -4.64 -13.04 -3.63
C VAL A 72 -3.29 -13.60 -4.07
N LEU A 73 -2.42 -13.98 -3.12
CA LEU A 73 -1.08 -14.46 -3.42
C LEU A 73 -1.03 -15.89 -3.94
N THR A 74 -2.06 -16.68 -3.70
CA THR A 74 -2.15 -18.07 -4.17
C THR A 74 -3.04 -18.20 -5.39
#